data_f61e05f6b211ed5ff686b571f593ed6c
#
_entry.id   f61e05f6b211ed5ff686b571f593ed6c
#
_cell.length_a   1.000
_cell.length_b   1.000
_cell.length_c   1.000
_cell.angle_alpha   90.00
_cell.angle_beta   90.00
_cell.angle_gamma   90.00
#
_symmetry.space_group_name_H-M   'P 1'
#
loop_
_entity.id
_entity.type
_entity.pdbx_description
1 polymer ?
#
loop_
_entity_poly.entity_id
_entity_poly.type
_entity_poly.pdbx_seq_one_letter_code
_entity_poly.pdbx_strand_id
1 'polypeptide(L)'
;MATLKDIALRAGVSQGTVSRILNGDSTLNVAAETRENVTRIAMELGYRSTSQKHKNSKEQEAEQTKTTKNRTIGIAQMFEMPQLQDDIYYMMLKNLVEAECFANGWNTVSLYRDGNGSFMTNSDRNLDGIIALGRFTKEEIRSFEKYTGNLVFIDSSPDEMKYYSIVPNYHMATRLVLQHFAEQGYESVAYAGAVYTYNQVKELTMDPRYYYYKNSMLDKNLFDEK
;
A
#
# COMPACT_ATOMS: atom_id res chain seq x y z
N MET A 1 13.49 15.71 20.89
CA MET A 1 12.84 14.57 21.57
C MET A 1 13.15 14.66 23.05
N ALA A 2 12.15 14.58 23.92
CA ALA A 2 12.39 14.57 25.36
C ALA A 2 13.15 13.32 25.80
N THR A 3 14.03 13.48 26.77
CA THR A 3 14.90 12.40 27.31
C THR A 3 14.53 12.07 28.74
N LEU A 4 14.98 10.94 29.27
CA LEU A 4 14.83 10.59 30.67
C LEU A 4 15.46 11.67 31.61
N LYS A 5 16.50 12.33 31.10
CA LYS A 5 17.18 13.42 31.84
C LYS A 5 16.28 14.65 31.99
N ASP A 6 15.53 14.99 30.95
CA ASP A 6 14.62 16.14 30.99
C ASP A 6 13.45 15.90 31.95
N ILE A 7 12.93 14.67 31.98
CA ILE A 7 11.90 14.29 32.98
C ILE A 7 12.43 14.29 34.40
N ALA A 8 13.62 13.72 34.60
CA ALA A 8 14.28 13.65 35.89
C ALA A 8 14.51 15.05 36.51
N LEU A 9 15.01 15.98 35.68
CA LEU A 9 15.23 17.38 36.08
C LEU A 9 13.92 18.08 36.50
N ARG A 10 12.86 17.86 35.72
CA ARG A 10 11.56 18.50 35.95
C ARG A 10 10.78 17.89 37.12
N ALA A 11 10.95 16.57 37.32
CA ALA A 11 10.30 15.84 38.41
C ALA A 11 11.10 15.88 39.76
N GLY A 12 12.33 16.38 39.74
CA GLY A 12 13.18 16.42 40.92
C GLY A 12 13.65 15.06 41.43
N VAL A 13 13.79 14.08 40.51
CA VAL A 13 14.21 12.70 40.85
C VAL A 13 15.35 12.23 39.95
N SER A 14 15.99 11.11 40.30
CA SER A 14 17.07 10.56 39.49
C SER A 14 16.54 9.97 38.18
N GLN A 15 17.39 9.93 37.12
CA GLN A 15 17.02 9.26 35.84
C GLN A 15 16.68 7.78 36.04
N GLY A 16 17.37 7.10 36.99
CA GLY A 16 17.07 5.71 37.35
C GLY A 16 15.67 5.57 37.96
N THR A 17 15.25 6.51 38.79
CA THR A 17 13.89 6.56 39.36
C THR A 17 12.85 6.75 38.26
N VAL A 18 13.08 7.73 37.37
CA VAL A 18 12.18 7.95 36.22
C VAL A 18 12.07 6.69 35.37
N SER A 19 13.19 6.06 35.03
CA SER A 19 13.22 4.82 34.21
C SER A 19 12.44 3.69 34.86
N ARG A 20 12.63 3.47 36.16
CA ARG A 20 11.92 2.40 36.89
C ARG A 20 10.41 2.68 37.01
N ILE A 21 10.02 3.95 37.25
CA ILE A 21 8.61 4.36 37.30
C ILE A 21 7.94 4.12 35.94
N LEU A 22 8.55 4.61 34.85
CA LEU A 22 7.98 4.52 33.50
C LEU A 22 7.99 3.08 32.93
N ASN A 23 8.84 2.21 33.51
CA ASN A 23 8.84 0.78 33.18
C ASN A 23 7.91 -0.05 34.09
N GLY A 24 7.15 0.59 34.97
CA GLY A 24 6.16 -0.09 35.81
C GLY A 24 6.76 -0.95 36.93
N ASP A 25 7.97 -0.64 37.39
CA ASP A 25 8.62 -1.41 38.46
C ASP A 25 7.87 -1.23 39.78
N SER A 26 7.18 -2.30 40.20
CA SER A 26 6.41 -2.35 41.44
C SER A 26 7.29 -2.50 42.68
N THR A 27 8.56 -2.88 42.52
CA THR A 27 9.51 -3.04 43.63
C THR A 27 10.14 -1.70 44.09
N LEU A 28 9.97 -0.64 43.27
CA LEU A 28 10.48 0.67 43.56
C LEU A 28 9.64 1.34 44.67
N ASN A 29 10.24 1.57 45.84
CA ASN A 29 9.58 2.24 46.96
C ASN A 29 9.68 3.77 46.80
N VAL A 30 8.64 4.38 46.21
CA VAL A 30 8.47 5.83 46.03
C VAL A 30 7.03 6.20 46.37
N ALA A 31 6.81 7.42 46.84
CA ALA A 31 5.49 7.94 47.13
C ALA A 31 4.61 7.92 45.86
N ALA A 32 3.32 7.64 46.01
CA ALA A 32 2.34 7.62 44.93
C ALA A 32 2.34 8.94 44.14
N GLU A 33 2.40 10.05 44.84
CA GLU A 33 2.47 11.40 44.28
C GLU A 33 3.70 11.59 43.37
N THR A 34 4.87 11.06 43.77
CA THR A 34 6.08 11.09 42.91
C THR A 34 5.90 10.29 41.65
N ARG A 35 5.24 9.15 41.74
CA ARG A 35 4.95 8.27 40.58
C ARG A 35 4.01 8.96 39.62
N GLU A 36 2.95 9.58 40.09
CA GLU A 36 1.99 10.34 39.28
C GLU A 36 2.64 11.57 38.64
N ASN A 37 3.47 12.33 39.40
CA ASN A 37 4.16 13.49 38.87
C ASN A 37 5.12 13.14 37.72
N VAL A 38 5.92 12.08 37.86
CA VAL A 38 6.83 11.62 36.82
C VAL A 38 6.06 11.18 35.58
N THR A 39 4.93 10.46 35.74
CA THR A 39 4.10 9.99 34.66
C THR A 39 3.45 11.16 33.87
N ARG A 40 2.94 12.16 34.61
CA ARG A 40 2.35 13.37 34.03
C ARG A 40 3.39 14.17 33.24
N ILE A 41 4.60 14.40 33.81
CA ILE A 41 5.68 15.13 33.13
C ILE A 41 6.13 14.37 31.88
N ALA A 42 6.19 13.03 31.88
CA ALA A 42 6.53 12.23 30.71
C ALA A 42 5.49 12.39 29.59
N MET A 43 4.20 12.42 29.94
CA MET A 43 3.12 12.69 28.99
C MET A 43 3.18 14.10 28.43
N GLU A 44 3.36 15.13 29.26
CA GLU A 44 3.48 16.52 28.81
C GLU A 44 4.65 16.74 27.83
N LEU A 45 5.77 16.06 28.07
CA LEU A 45 6.95 16.12 27.20
C LEU A 45 6.90 15.19 26.00
N GLY A 46 5.82 14.42 25.84
CA GLY A 46 5.68 13.45 24.75
C GLY A 46 6.73 12.34 24.76
N TYR A 47 7.27 12.01 25.96
CA TYR A 47 8.26 10.96 26.11
C TYR A 47 7.63 9.58 26.02
N ARG A 48 8.17 8.73 25.13
CA ARG A 48 7.80 7.31 25.03
C ARG A 48 8.95 6.44 25.49
N SER A 49 8.74 5.67 26.57
CA SER A 49 9.76 4.74 27.07
C SER A 49 10.04 3.63 26.06
N THR A 50 11.27 3.12 26.06
CA THR A 50 11.66 1.96 25.22
C THR A 50 10.84 0.73 25.55
N SER A 51 10.37 0.57 26.79
CA SER A 51 9.47 -0.54 27.18
C SER A 51 8.06 -0.38 26.65
N GLN A 52 7.55 0.85 26.49
CA GLN A 52 6.28 1.11 25.81
C GLN A 52 6.40 0.91 24.29
N LYS A 53 7.56 1.21 23.71
CA LYS A 53 7.84 0.84 22.31
C LYS A 53 7.87 -0.68 22.13
N HIS A 54 8.51 -1.41 23.03
CA HIS A 54 8.55 -2.88 22.98
C HIS A 54 7.24 -3.56 23.42
N LYS A 55 6.45 -2.93 24.31
CA LYS A 55 5.11 -3.45 24.65
C LYS A 55 4.12 -3.21 23.52
N ASN A 56 4.07 -2.02 22.95
CA ASN A 56 3.20 -1.74 21.80
C ASN A 56 3.62 -2.49 20.55
N SER A 57 4.92 -2.72 20.30
CA SER A 57 5.35 -3.62 19.23
C SER A 57 5.04 -5.09 19.55
N LYS A 58 5.20 -5.56 20.79
CA LYS A 58 4.83 -6.92 21.18
C LYS A 58 3.31 -7.13 21.31
N GLU A 59 2.54 -6.13 21.71
CA GLU A 59 1.08 -6.20 21.72
C GLU A 59 0.51 -6.08 20.29
N GLN A 60 1.11 -5.25 19.44
CA GLN A 60 0.79 -5.20 18.01
C GLN A 60 1.28 -6.45 17.25
N GLU A 61 2.46 -6.99 17.57
CA GLU A 61 2.92 -8.28 17.06
C GLU A 61 2.10 -9.45 17.64
N ALA A 62 1.66 -9.39 18.91
CA ALA A 62 0.82 -10.42 19.52
C ALA A 62 -0.66 -10.32 19.09
N GLU A 63 -1.19 -9.16 18.77
CA GLU A 63 -2.48 -9.01 18.10
C GLU A 63 -2.40 -9.38 16.61
N GLN A 64 -1.33 -9.02 15.91
CA GLN A 64 -1.06 -9.49 14.55
C GLN A 64 -0.82 -11.00 14.51
N THR A 65 -0.11 -11.59 15.47
CA THR A 65 0.08 -13.06 15.55
C THR A 65 -1.16 -13.80 16.03
N LYS A 66 -2.08 -13.18 16.74
CA LYS A 66 -3.37 -13.81 17.10
C LYS A 66 -4.39 -13.81 15.98
N THR A 67 -4.19 -13.04 14.89
CA THR A 67 -5.07 -12.98 13.72
C THR A 67 -4.43 -13.42 12.42
N THR A 68 -3.19 -13.89 12.40
CA THR A 68 -2.63 -14.58 11.23
C THR A 68 -3.24 -15.99 11.11
N LYS A 69 -4.56 -16.06 10.91
CA LYS A 69 -5.12 -17.19 10.19
C LYS A 69 -4.31 -17.35 8.92
N ASN A 70 -3.90 -18.57 8.65
CA ASN A 70 -3.24 -18.99 7.42
C ASN A 70 -4.18 -18.64 6.24
N ARG A 71 -4.14 -17.38 5.80
CA ARG A 71 -5.02 -16.84 4.74
C ARG A 71 -4.56 -17.40 3.41
N THR A 72 -5.51 -17.63 2.52
CA THR A 72 -5.23 -18.03 1.14
C THR A 72 -5.68 -16.91 0.20
N ILE A 73 -4.71 -16.28 -0.44
CA ILE A 73 -4.92 -15.15 -1.36
C ILE A 73 -4.78 -15.64 -2.80
N GLY A 74 -5.82 -15.41 -3.58
CA GLY A 74 -5.78 -15.64 -5.02
C GLY A 74 -5.02 -14.52 -5.73
N ILE A 75 -4.14 -14.85 -6.67
CA ILE A 75 -3.46 -13.89 -7.52
C ILE A 75 -3.96 -14.08 -8.95
N ALA A 76 -4.67 -13.09 -9.47
CA ALA A 76 -5.11 -13.04 -10.86
C ALA A 76 -4.26 -12.02 -11.64
N GLN A 77 -3.82 -12.39 -12.86
CA GLN A 77 -3.06 -11.51 -13.74
C GLN A 77 -3.80 -11.30 -15.05
N MET A 78 -3.73 -10.07 -15.57
CA MET A 78 -4.35 -9.78 -16.88
C MET A 78 -3.59 -10.44 -18.04
N PHE A 79 -2.28 -10.61 -17.92
CA PHE A 79 -1.44 -11.27 -18.91
C PHE A 79 -1.24 -12.75 -18.61
N GLU A 80 -1.18 -13.56 -19.65
CA GLU A 80 -0.78 -14.96 -19.58
C GLU A 80 0.75 -15.09 -19.64
N MET A 81 1.27 -16.26 -19.27
CA MET A 81 2.73 -16.50 -19.18
C MET A 81 3.55 -16.06 -20.39
N PRO A 82 3.13 -16.28 -21.65
CA PRO A 82 3.90 -15.81 -22.80
C PRO A 82 4.03 -14.27 -22.85
N GLN A 83 2.97 -13.55 -22.48
CA GLN A 83 2.93 -12.09 -22.49
C GLN A 83 3.70 -11.48 -21.33
N LEU A 84 3.77 -12.18 -20.18
CA LEU A 84 4.53 -11.75 -19.01
C LEU A 84 6.04 -11.74 -19.23
N GLN A 85 6.56 -12.57 -20.15
CA GLN A 85 7.98 -12.57 -20.47
C GLN A 85 8.42 -11.27 -21.15
N ASP A 86 7.50 -10.61 -21.85
CA ASP A 86 7.75 -9.34 -22.51
C ASP A 86 7.41 -8.12 -21.64
N ASP A 87 6.70 -8.31 -20.53
CA ASP A 87 6.29 -7.23 -19.62
C ASP A 87 6.88 -7.42 -18.22
N ILE A 88 8.07 -6.86 -18.04
CA ILE A 88 8.82 -6.89 -16.78
C ILE A 88 8.03 -6.25 -15.63
N TYR A 89 7.22 -5.22 -15.90
CA TYR A 89 6.47 -4.51 -14.87
C TYR A 89 5.49 -5.44 -14.13
N TYR A 90 4.65 -6.17 -14.87
CA TYR A 90 3.68 -7.08 -14.26
C TYR A 90 4.33 -8.32 -13.62
N MET A 91 5.44 -8.77 -14.16
CA MET A 91 6.23 -9.85 -13.55
C MET A 91 6.80 -9.40 -12.19
N MET A 92 7.39 -8.21 -12.12
CA MET A 92 7.91 -7.65 -10.86
C MET A 92 6.78 -7.38 -9.86
N LEU A 93 5.66 -6.83 -10.31
CA LEU A 93 4.50 -6.53 -9.47
C LEU A 93 3.96 -7.81 -8.81
N LYS A 94 3.82 -8.90 -9.57
CA LYS A 94 3.43 -10.20 -9.03
C LYS A 94 4.40 -10.69 -7.96
N ASN A 95 5.70 -10.68 -8.26
CA ASN A 95 6.71 -11.15 -7.33
C ASN A 95 6.71 -10.36 -6.02
N LEU A 96 6.52 -9.04 -6.08
CA LEU A 96 6.40 -8.19 -4.89
C LEU A 96 5.16 -8.52 -4.07
N VAL A 97 4.02 -8.73 -4.71
CA VAL A 97 2.77 -9.11 -4.03
C VAL A 97 2.91 -10.48 -3.36
N GLU A 98 3.47 -11.48 -4.05
CA GLU A 98 3.71 -12.81 -3.49
C GLU A 98 4.70 -12.76 -2.31
N ALA A 99 5.77 -11.98 -2.42
CA ALA A 99 6.74 -11.80 -1.34
C ALA A 99 6.10 -11.14 -0.11
N GLU A 100 5.24 -10.13 -0.30
CA GLU A 100 4.53 -9.47 0.80
C GLU A 100 3.51 -10.41 1.45
N CYS A 101 2.77 -11.20 0.68
CA CYS A 101 1.89 -12.24 1.21
C CYS A 101 2.68 -13.24 2.06
N PHE A 102 3.82 -13.71 1.56
CA PHE A 102 4.69 -14.64 2.28
C PHE A 102 5.21 -14.02 3.59
N ALA A 103 5.67 -12.78 3.56
CA ALA A 103 6.16 -12.06 4.74
C ALA A 103 5.07 -11.93 5.83
N ASN A 104 3.80 -11.87 5.43
CA ASN A 104 2.64 -11.84 6.32
C ASN A 104 2.11 -13.24 6.70
N GLY A 105 2.77 -14.32 6.29
CA GLY A 105 2.38 -15.70 6.58
C GLY A 105 1.11 -16.15 5.84
N TRP A 106 0.81 -15.55 4.69
CA TRP A 106 -0.33 -15.90 3.84
C TRP A 106 0.11 -16.83 2.71
N ASN A 107 -0.73 -17.80 2.38
CA ASN A 107 -0.54 -18.63 1.20
C ASN A 107 -1.07 -17.89 -0.04
N THR A 108 -0.39 -18.07 -1.16
CA THR A 108 -0.86 -17.56 -2.44
C THR A 108 -1.23 -18.71 -3.38
N VAL A 109 -2.27 -18.52 -4.19
CA VAL A 109 -2.64 -19.43 -5.28
C VAL A 109 -2.89 -18.60 -6.54
N SER A 110 -2.38 -19.08 -7.66
CA SER A 110 -2.64 -18.42 -8.95
C SER A 110 -4.02 -18.76 -9.46
N LEU A 111 -4.69 -17.75 -10.05
CA LEU A 111 -5.88 -17.96 -10.85
C LEU A 111 -5.48 -17.93 -12.34
N TYR A 112 -6.04 -18.84 -13.11
CA TYR A 112 -5.78 -19.00 -14.54
C TYR A 112 -7.08 -18.82 -15.32
N ARG A 113 -6.98 -18.32 -16.55
CA ARG A 113 -8.12 -18.31 -17.46
C ARG A 113 -8.42 -19.72 -17.97
N ASP A 114 -9.70 -20.05 -17.98
CA ASP A 114 -10.20 -21.22 -18.70
C ASP A 114 -10.40 -20.89 -20.20
N GLY A 115 -10.79 -21.89 -20.98
CA GLY A 115 -11.06 -21.73 -22.42
C GLY A 115 -12.21 -20.76 -22.76
N ASN A 116 -13.02 -20.35 -21.77
CA ASN A 116 -14.15 -19.41 -21.90
C ASN A 116 -13.81 -17.99 -21.38
N GLY A 117 -12.57 -17.77 -20.94
CA GLY A 117 -12.13 -16.47 -20.41
C GLY A 117 -12.51 -16.22 -18.95
N SER A 118 -13.08 -17.21 -18.25
CA SER A 118 -13.33 -17.13 -16.81
C SER A 118 -12.09 -17.53 -16.03
N PHE A 119 -11.90 -16.91 -14.85
CA PHE A 119 -10.79 -17.30 -14.01
C PHE A 119 -11.16 -18.47 -13.09
N MET A 120 -10.23 -19.40 -12.98
CA MET A 120 -10.34 -20.60 -12.15
C MET A 120 -9.05 -20.86 -11.38
N THR A 121 -9.15 -21.62 -10.30
CA THR A 121 -8.03 -22.11 -9.53
C THR A 121 -8.21 -23.58 -9.19
N ASN A 122 -7.11 -24.30 -9.04
CA ASN A 122 -7.09 -25.70 -8.60
C ASN A 122 -7.18 -25.83 -7.06
N SER A 123 -7.39 -24.73 -6.35
CA SER A 123 -7.53 -24.76 -4.92
C SER A 123 -8.96 -25.15 -4.52
N ASP A 124 -9.10 -26.24 -3.76
CA ASP A 124 -10.37 -26.64 -3.13
C ASP A 124 -10.73 -25.77 -1.93
N ARG A 125 -9.88 -24.81 -1.57
CA ARG A 125 -10.10 -23.90 -0.44
C ARG A 125 -10.79 -22.64 -0.87
N ASN A 126 -11.69 -22.16 -0.02
CA ASN A 126 -12.22 -20.80 -0.17
C ASN A 126 -11.07 -19.80 -0.08
N LEU A 127 -11.06 -18.81 -0.97
CA LEU A 127 -10.09 -17.73 -0.95
C LEU A 127 -10.52 -16.66 0.06
N ASP A 128 -9.60 -16.22 0.91
CA ASP A 128 -9.84 -15.12 1.84
C ASP A 128 -9.88 -13.77 1.12
N GLY A 129 -9.22 -13.67 -0.02
CA GLY A 129 -9.22 -12.51 -0.91
C GLY A 129 -8.58 -12.82 -2.26
N ILE A 130 -8.79 -11.94 -3.23
CA ILE A 130 -8.11 -11.97 -4.52
C ILE A 130 -7.44 -10.62 -4.77
N ILE A 131 -6.17 -10.67 -5.16
CA ILE A 131 -5.43 -9.52 -5.69
C ILE A 131 -5.36 -9.68 -7.20
N ALA A 132 -5.98 -8.75 -7.91
CA ALA A 132 -6.11 -8.74 -9.36
C ALA A 132 -5.14 -7.70 -9.96
N LEU A 133 -4.14 -8.16 -10.72
CA LEU A 133 -3.06 -7.35 -11.28
C LEU A 133 -3.37 -6.99 -12.72
N GLY A 134 -3.65 -5.71 -12.96
CA GLY A 134 -3.99 -5.19 -14.28
C GLY A 134 -5.49 -5.01 -14.50
N ARG A 135 -5.94 -5.06 -15.74
CA ARG A 135 -7.31 -4.73 -16.17
C ARG A 135 -8.09 -6.00 -16.49
N PHE A 136 -9.34 -6.02 -16.07
CA PHE A 136 -10.22 -7.18 -16.19
C PHE A 136 -11.59 -6.76 -16.69
N THR A 137 -12.21 -7.64 -17.48
CA THR A 137 -13.57 -7.45 -17.95
C THR A 137 -14.58 -7.65 -16.83
N LYS A 138 -15.80 -7.19 -17.03
CA LYS A 138 -16.89 -7.43 -16.06
C LYS A 138 -17.16 -8.93 -15.84
N GLU A 139 -17.01 -9.72 -16.88
CA GLU A 139 -17.19 -11.18 -16.85
C GLU A 139 -16.07 -11.86 -16.04
N GLU A 140 -14.82 -11.42 -16.23
CA GLU A 140 -13.67 -11.91 -15.47
C GLU A 140 -13.84 -11.54 -13.97
N ILE A 141 -14.25 -10.32 -13.68
CA ILE A 141 -14.49 -9.87 -12.29
C ILE A 141 -15.61 -10.70 -11.64
N ARG A 142 -16.71 -10.97 -12.36
CA ARG A 142 -17.77 -11.87 -11.87
C ARG A 142 -17.25 -13.28 -11.59
N SER A 143 -16.25 -13.75 -12.33
CA SER A 143 -15.63 -15.05 -12.02
C SER A 143 -14.84 -15.04 -10.71
N PHE A 144 -14.19 -13.91 -10.35
CA PHE A 144 -13.54 -13.73 -9.04
C PHE A 144 -14.55 -13.75 -7.89
N GLU A 145 -15.68 -13.08 -8.06
CA GLU A 145 -16.74 -12.99 -7.05
C GLU A 145 -17.33 -14.35 -6.65
N LYS A 146 -17.15 -15.38 -7.47
CA LYS A 146 -17.55 -16.76 -7.12
C LYS A 146 -16.68 -17.35 -6.00
N TYR A 147 -15.44 -16.86 -5.83
CA TYR A 147 -14.50 -17.37 -4.82
C TYR A 147 -14.53 -16.54 -3.55
N THR A 148 -14.69 -15.21 -3.67
CA THR A 148 -14.71 -14.29 -2.54
C THR A 148 -15.24 -12.92 -2.96
N GLY A 149 -15.84 -12.20 -2.01
CA GLY A 149 -16.19 -10.79 -2.18
C GLY A 149 -15.04 -9.82 -1.87
N ASN A 150 -13.91 -10.30 -1.34
CA ASN A 150 -12.77 -9.47 -0.98
C ASN A 150 -11.81 -9.34 -2.18
N LEU A 151 -12.06 -8.34 -3.02
CA LEU A 151 -11.27 -8.08 -4.22
C LEU A 151 -10.47 -6.78 -4.06
N VAL A 152 -9.19 -6.84 -4.43
CA VAL A 152 -8.30 -5.67 -4.53
C VAL A 152 -7.70 -5.64 -5.93
N PHE A 153 -7.81 -4.51 -6.60
CA PHE A 153 -7.23 -4.31 -7.93
C PHE A 153 -5.95 -3.48 -7.83
N ILE A 154 -4.93 -3.89 -8.57
CA ILE A 154 -3.67 -3.13 -8.69
C ILE A 154 -3.47 -2.77 -10.16
N ASP A 155 -3.14 -1.50 -10.41
CA ASP A 155 -2.99 -0.88 -11.73
C ASP A 155 -4.31 -0.75 -12.53
N SER A 156 -5.44 -0.90 -11.86
CA SER A 156 -6.75 -0.57 -12.43
C SER A 156 -7.77 -0.26 -11.33
N SER A 157 -8.83 0.44 -11.67
CA SER A 157 -9.97 0.72 -10.80
C SER A 157 -11.27 0.48 -11.57
N PRO A 158 -11.78 -0.75 -11.60
CA PRO A 158 -12.94 -1.10 -12.42
C PRO A 158 -14.26 -0.52 -11.86
N ASP A 159 -14.36 -0.33 -10.55
CA ASP A 159 -15.51 0.28 -9.86
C ASP A 159 -15.04 0.82 -8.51
N GLU A 160 -14.84 2.13 -8.44
CA GLU A 160 -14.31 2.85 -7.27
C GLU A 160 -15.24 2.76 -6.05
N MET A 161 -16.53 2.54 -6.26
CA MET A 161 -17.53 2.45 -5.19
C MET A 161 -17.64 1.04 -4.62
N LYS A 162 -17.15 0.04 -5.34
CA LYS A 162 -17.33 -1.37 -4.99
C LYS A 162 -16.04 -2.07 -4.54
N TYR A 163 -14.90 -1.74 -5.15
CA TYR A 163 -13.65 -2.47 -4.93
C TYR A 163 -12.52 -1.56 -4.44
N TYR A 164 -11.65 -2.11 -3.63
CA TYR A 164 -10.39 -1.45 -3.32
C TYR A 164 -9.46 -1.50 -4.53
N SER A 165 -8.82 -0.37 -4.83
CA SER A 165 -7.94 -0.23 -5.98
C SER A 165 -6.68 0.55 -5.60
N ILE A 166 -5.54 0.10 -6.13
CA ILE A 166 -4.24 0.78 -6.00
C ILE A 166 -3.79 1.11 -7.41
N VAL A 167 -3.77 2.39 -7.74
CA VAL A 167 -3.38 2.88 -9.07
C VAL A 167 -2.29 3.94 -8.96
N PRO A 168 -1.35 4.02 -9.94
CA PRO A 168 -0.37 5.09 -10.00
C PRO A 168 -1.04 6.46 -10.14
N ASN A 169 -0.50 7.49 -9.49
CA ASN A 169 -0.97 8.85 -9.66
C ASN A 169 -0.37 9.46 -10.94
N TYR A 170 -0.93 9.05 -12.09
CA TYR A 170 -0.46 9.54 -13.41
C TYR A 170 -0.62 11.05 -13.57
N HIS A 171 -1.61 11.67 -12.93
CA HIS A 171 -1.75 13.13 -12.91
C HIS A 171 -0.52 13.80 -12.29
N MET A 172 -0.18 13.39 -11.07
CA MET A 172 0.98 13.94 -10.37
C MET A 172 2.28 13.66 -11.12
N ALA A 173 2.46 12.43 -11.61
CA ALA A 173 3.67 12.03 -12.34
C ALA A 173 3.86 12.88 -13.61
N THR A 174 2.82 13.03 -14.44
CA THR A 174 2.88 13.85 -15.65
C THR A 174 3.12 15.32 -15.31
N ARG A 175 2.46 15.84 -14.27
CA ARG A 175 2.66 17.23 -13.83
C ARG A 175 4.11 17.48 -13.40
N LEU A 176 4.71 16.59 -12.64
CA LEU A 176 6.10 16.72 -12.18
C LEU A 176 7.09 16.72 -13.36
N VAL A 177 6.88 15.83 -14.34
CA VAL A 177 7.70 15.79 -15.56
C VAL A 177 7.59 17.10 -16.34
N LEU A 178 6.38 17.58 -16.60
CA LEU A 178 6.16 18.83 -17.35
C LEU A 178 6.66 20.05 -16.58
N GLN A 179 6.55 20.07 -15.26
CA GLN A 179 7.11 21.12 -14.41
C GLN A 179 8.63 21.12 -14.50
N HIS A 180 9.28 19.97 -14.44
CA HIS A 180 10.73 19.85 -14.59
C HIS A 180 11.21 20.41 -15.93
N PHE A 181 10.56 20.07 -17.05
CA PHE A 181 10.91 20.63 -18.35
C PHE A 181 10.76 22.16 -18.39
N ALA A 182 9.69 22.69 -17.81
CA ALA A 182 9.50 24.15 -17.72
C ALA A 182 10.58 24.85 -16.88
N GLU A 183 10.98 24.25 -15.76
CA GLU A 183 12.07 24.77 -14.91
C GLU A 183 13.44 24.75 -15.62
N GLN A 184 13.64 23.81 -16.55
CA GLN A 184 14.84 23.76 -17.41
C GLN A 184 14.76 24.72 -18.62
N GLY A 185 13.65 25.46 -18.79
CA GLY A 185 13.49 26.42 -19.87
C GLY A 185 13.01 25.82 -21.20
N TYR A 186 12.54 24.58 -21.21
CA TYR A 186 11.96 23.98 -22.43
C TYR A 186 10.58 24.54 -22.70
N GLU A 187 10.37 25.10 -23.88
CA GLU A 187 9.08 25.67 -24.33
C GLU A 187 8.23 24.65 -25.10
N SER A 188 8.87 23.61 -25.66
CA SER A 188 8.21 22.57 -26.44
C SER A 188 8.54 21.19 -25.86
N VAL A 189 7.51 20.42 -25.56
CA VAL A 189 7.62 19.08 -25.00
C VAL A 189 6.73 18.14 -25.83
N ALA A 190 7.35 17.13 -26.46
CA ALA A 190 6.63 16.11 -27.22
C ALA A 190 6.26 14.92 -26.33
N TYR A 191 5.16 14.27 -26.64
CA TYR A 191 4.76 13.01 -26.04
C TYR A 191 5.06 11.86 -27.01
N ALA A 192 5.84 10.90 -26.55
CA ALA A 192 6.10 9.66 -27.27
C ALA A 192 5.55 8.48 -26.44
N GLY A 193 4.45 7.89 -26.85
CA GLY A 193 3.82 6.79 -26.12
C GLY A 193 2.46 6.44 -26.70
N ALA A 194 1.76 5.53 -26.03
CA ALA A 194 0.41 5.15 -26.41
C ALA A 194 -0.57 6.31 -26.13
N VAL A 195 -1.31 6.71 -27.15
CA VAL A 195 -2.41 7.68 -27.04
C VAL A 195 -3.65 6.99 -26.51
N TYR A 196 -3.90 5.77 -27.00
CA TYR A 196 -5.00 4.92 -26.58
C TYR A 196 -4.47 3.54 -26.25
N THR A 197 -5.10 2.92 -25.27
CA THR A 197 -4.86 1.53 -24.89
C THR A 197 -6.17 0.75 -25.04
N TYR A 198 -6.05 -0.51 -25.39
CA TYR A 198 -7.20 -1.41 -25.33
C TYR A 198 -7.27 -2.03 -23.94
N ASN A 199 -8.46 -2.04 -23.35
CA ASN A 199 -8.74 -2.95 -22.27
C ASN A 199 -8.87 -4.38 -22.80
N GLN A 200 -9.05 -5.38 -21.97
CA GLN A 200 -9.12 -6.78 -22.40
C GLN A 200 -10.36 -7.13 -23.21
N VAL A 201 -11.40 -6.31 -23.16
CA VAL A 201 -12.59 -6.40 -24.03
C VAL A 201 -12.40 -5.66 -25.36
N LYS A 202 -11.18 -5.24 -25.69
CA LYS A 202 -10.85 -4.45 -26.87
C LYS A 202 -11.60 -3.11 -26.97
N GLU A 203 -12.07 -2.58 -25.86
CA GLU A 203 -12.56 -1.21 -25.79
C GLU A 203 -11.38 -0.24 -25.77
N LEU A 204 -11.44 0.75 -26.65
CA LEU A 204 -10.42 1.77 -26.74
C LEU A 204 -10.59 2.77 -25.60
N THR A 205 -9.55 2.93 -24.78
CA THR A 205 -9.51 3.92 -23.70
C THR A 205 -8.30 4.83 -23.87
N MET A 206 -8.45 6.12 -23.56
CA MET A 206 -7.33 7.05 -23.60
C MET A 206 -6.32 6.67 -22.51
N ASP A 207 -5.04 6.62 -22.87
CA ASP A 207 -3.98 6.42 -21.88
C ASP A 207 -3.97 7.60 -20.90
N PRO A 208 -4.03 7.38 -19.58
CA PRO A 208 -4.11 8.45 -18.61
C PRO A 208 -2.89 9.39 -18.64
N ARG A 209 -1.70 8.90 -19.01
CA ARG A 209 -0.49 9.72 -19.15
C ARG A 209 -0.64 10.70 -20.31
N TYR A 210 -1.15 10.24 -21.46
CA TYR A 210 -1.46 11.11 -22.59
C TYR A 210 -2.57 12.10 -22.27
N TYR A 211 -3.63 11.67 -21.59
CA TYR A 211 -4.73 12.54 -21.17
C TYR A 211 -4.23 13.71 -20.34
N TYR A 212 -3.42 13.46 -19.32
CA TYR A 212 -2.88 14.51 -18.46
C TYR A 212 -1.84 15.39 -19.17
N TYR A 213 -1.00 14.81 -20.04
CA TYR A 213 -0.11 15.56 -20.90
C TYR A 213 -0.89 16.53 -21.80
N LYS A 214 -1.85 16.02 -22.59
CA LYS A 214 -2.65 16.80 -23.54
C LYS A 214 -3.35 17.97 -22.83
N ASN A 215 -4.04 17.71 -21.72
CA ASN A 215 -4.74 18.76 -20.98
C ASN A 215 -3.76 19.80 -20.42
N SER A 216 -2.64 19.39 -19.87
CA SER A 216 -1.63 20.32 -19.35
C SER A 216 -1.02 21.21 -20.44
N MET A 217 -0.87 20.70 -21.65
CA MET A 217 -0.37 21.47 -22.80
C MET A 217 -1.44 22.38 -23.38
N LEU A 218 -2.70 21.94 -23.41
CA LEU A 218 -3.85 22.78 -23.81
C LEU A 218 -4.03 23.97 -22.87
N ASP A 219 -3.95 23.76 -21.56
CA ASP A 219 -4.07 24.82 -20.56
C ASP A 219 -2.99 25.92 -20.71
N LYS A 220 -1.85 25.54 -21.26
CA LYS A 220 -0.73 26.46 -21.56
C LYS A 220 -0.74 27.01 -22.98
N ASN A 221 -1.71 26.67 -23.83
CA ASN A 221 -1.75 26.96 -25.27
C ASN A 221 -0.50 26.46 -26.04
N LEU A 222 0.07 25.33 -25.61
CA LEU A 222 1.27 24.72 -26.19
C LEU A 222 1.00 23.38 -26.88
N PHE A 223 -0.26 22.95 -26.92
CA PHE A 223 -0.62 21.68 -27.57
C PHE A 223 -0.67 21.83 -29.10
N ASP A 224 0.09 20.98 -29.79
CA ASP A 224 0.06 20.84 -31.25
C ASP A 224 -0.23 19.37 -31.60
N GLU A 225 -1.21 19.13 -32.46
CA GLU A 225 -1.60 17.77 -32.88
C GLU A 225 -0.71 17.19 -34.02
N LYS A 226 0.36 17.88 -34.44
CA LYS A 226 1.23 17.45 -35.54
C LYS A 226 2.16 16.30 -35.15
#